data_c284ad53ec0be087a0282ac3fc605a4f
#
_entry.id   c284ad53ec0be087a0282ac3fc605a4f
#
_cell.length_a   1.000
_cell.length_b   1.000
_cell.length_c   1.000
_cell.angle_alpha   90.00
_cell.angle_beta   90.00
_cell.angle_gamma   90.00
#
_symmetry.space_group_name_H-M   'P 1'
#
loop_
_entity.id
_entity.type
_entity.pdbx_description
1 polymer ?
#
loop_
_entity_poly.entity_id
_entity_poly.type
_entity_poly.pdbx_seq_one_letter_code
_entity_poly.pdbx_strand_id
1 'polypeptide(L)'
;TIHYPYIYFSENSGLRPFIDNVFMQQKLVPEIACYVDEDTAMAGLVSIDYGIAIMPRITALSYYNVHILKIKTTIPPRYIYLATMKDKGLSPALESFKNVVIHDSQKIC
;
A
#
# COMPACT_ATOMS: atom_id res chain seq x y z
N THR A 1 0.56 -13.25 16.31
CA THR A 1 0.44 -11.96 15.62
C THR A 1 0.98 -12.08 14.21
N ILE A 2 0.20 -11.66 13.24
CA ILE A 2 0.61 -11.74 11.84
C ILE A 2 1.30 -10.43 11.48
N HIS A 3 2.50 -10.56 10.95
CA HIS A 3 3.27 -9.40 10.52
C HIS A 3 3.16 -9.22 9.02
N TYR A 4 2.91 -7.98 8.62
CA TYR A 4 2.86 -7.62 7.21
C TYR A 4 3.89 -6.53 6.99
N PRO A 5 5.11 -6.91 6.59
CA PRO A 5 6.13 -5.90 6.33
C PRO A 5 5.77 -5.08 5.11
N TYR A 6 6.11 -3.80 5.16
CA TYR A 6 5.77 -2.86 4.11
C TYR A 6 6.97 -2.55 3.24
N ILE A 7 6.71 -2.47 1.94
CA ILE A 7 7.63 -1.85 1.00
C ILE A 7 7.29 -0.36 1.07
N TYR A 8 8.26 0.47 1.39
CA TYR A 8 8.01 1.86 1.71
C TYR A 8 8.78 2.78 0.78
N PHE A 9 8.25 3.98 0.57
CA PHE A 9 8.98 4.97 -0.21
C PHE A 9 10.16 5.51 0.58
N SER A 10 11.27 5.76 -0.11
CA SER A 10 12.44 6.35 0.51
C SER A 10 12.19 7.82 0.85
N GLU A 11 13.08 8.40 1.63
CA GLU A 11 12.96 9.80 2.03
C GLU A 11 13.01 10.75 0.83
N ASN A 12 13.58 10.30 -0.28
CA ASN A 12 13.69 11.14 -1.49
C ASN A 12 12.39 11.20 -2.28
N SER A 13 11.44 10.37 -1.96
CA SER A 13 10.17 10.36 -2.69
C SER A 13 9.26 11.49 -2.21
N GLY A 14 8.66 12.21 -3.16
CA GLY A 14 7.67 13.22 -2.82
C GLY A 14 6.42 12.65 -2.16
N LEU A 15 6.19 11.34 -2.30
CA LEU A 15 5.05 10.68 -1.68
C LEU A 15 5.29 10.28 -0.22
N ARG A 16 6.55 10.29 0.21
CA ARG A 16 6.90 9.82 1.55
C ARG A 16 6.16 10.57 2.65
N PRO A 17 6.11 11.91 2.64
CA PRO A 17 5.39 12.62 3.70
C PRO A 17 3.91 12.28 3.74
N PHE A 18 3.30 12.10 2.56
CA PHE A 18 1.90 11.73 2.49
C PHE A 18 1.66 10.35 3.12
N ILE A 19 2.48 9.37 2.77
CA ILE A 19 2.32 8.01 3.31
C ILE A 19 2.59 7.99 4.81
N ASP A 20 3.63 8.70 5.27
CA ASP A 20 3.91 8.81 6.69
C ASP A 20 2.69 9.34 7.44
N ASN A 21 2.02 10.33 6.87
CA ASN A 21 0.85 10.94 7.50
C ASN A 21 -0.31 9.95 7.57
N VAL A 22 -0.49 9.12 6.54
CA VAL A 22 -1.52 8.09 6.56
C VAL A 22 -1.32 7.14 7.73
N PHE A 23 -0.10 6.66 7.92
CA PHE A 23 0.19 5.77 9.04
C PHE A 23 0.02 6.48 10.38
N MET A 24 0.44 7.73 10.46
CA MET A 24 0.31 8.50 11.69
C MET A 24 -1.16 8.68 12.08
N GLN A 25 -2.02 8.97 11.11
CA GLN A 25 -3.44 9.14 11.38
C GLN A 25 -4.11 7.87 11.85
N GLN A 26 -3.62 6.72 11.39
CA GLN A 26 -4.12 5.43 11.82
C GLN A 26 -3.47 4.96 13.11
N LYS A 27 -2.54 5.74 13.65
CA LYS A 27 -1.78 5.41 14.86
C LYS A 27 -1.03 4.09 14.69
N LEU A 28 -0.47 3.91 13.49
CA LEU A 28 0.27 2.71 13.13
C LEU A 28 1.72 3.06 12.89
N VAL A 29 2.59 2.13 13.30
CA VAL A 29 4.02 2.20 12.98
C VAL A 29 4.31 1.03 12.04
N PRO A 30 4.62 1.31 10.77
CA PRO A 30 4.81 0.22 9.83
C PRO A 30 6.12 -0.53 10.11
N GLU A 31 6.05 -1.84 9.96
CA GLU A 31 7.25 -2.64 9.94
C GLU A 31 7.78 -2.58 8.50
N ILE A 32 8.97 -2.07 8.30
CA ILE A 32 9.50 -1.79 6.97
C ILE A 32 10.39 -2.92 6.49
N ALA A 33 10.04 -3.54 5.37
CA ALA A 33 10.86 -4.56 4.75
C ALA A 33 12.00 -3.92 3.96
N CYS A 34 11.70 -2.89 3.20
CA CYS A 34 12.71 -2.15 2.44
C CYS A 34 12.14 -0.83 1.95
N TYR A 35 13.04 0.01 1.46
CA TYR A 35 12.67 1.30 0.87
C TYR A 35 12.93 1.27 -0.63
N VAL A 36 12.07 1.93 -1.38
CA VAL A 36 12.24 2.07 -2.83
C VAL A 36 12.01 3.53 -3.21
N ASP A 37 12.59 3.93 -4.34
CA ASP A 37 12.42 5.29 -4.83
C ASP A 37 11.25 5.45 -5.77
N GLU A 38 10.83 4.36 -6.42
CA GLU A 38 9.81 4.42 -7.47
C GLU A 38 8.68 3.45 -7.21
N ASP A 39 7.50 3.84 -7.66
CA ASP A 39 6.29 3.05 -7.48
C ASP A 39 6.33 1.74 -8.27
N THR A 40 6.98 1.69 -9.42
CA THR A 40 7.10 0.45 -10.17
C THR A 40 8.00 -0.57 -9.45
N ALA A 41 9.05 -0.09 -8.79
CA ALA A 41 9.87 -0.97 -7.96
C ALA A 41 9.05 -1.54 -6.80
N MET A 42 8.21 -0.71 -6.21
CA MET A 42 7.32 -1.13 -5.15
C MET A 42 6.36 -2.22 -5.64
N ALA A 43 5.73 -2.00 -6.80
CA ALA A 43 4.80 -2.97 -7.36
C ALA A 43 5.49 -4.30 -7.67
N GLY A 44 6.72 -4.25 -8.18
CA GLY A 44 7.47 -5.46 -8.46
C GLY A 44 7.72 -6.30 -7.20
N LEU A 45 8.11 -5.65 -6.12
CA LEU A 45 8.38 -6.36 -4.87
C LEU A 45 7.10 -6.92 -4.25
N VAL A 46 5.99 -6.18 -4.35
CA VAL A 46 4.71 -6.68 -3.87
C VAL A 46 4.30 -7.92 -4.66
N SER A 47 4.55 -7.92 -5.97
CA SER A 47 4.12 -9.01 -6.84
C SER A 47 4.82 -10.34 -6.55
N ILE A 48 5.98 -10.31 -5.87
CA ILE A 48 6.68 -11.51 -5.45
C ILE A 48 6.53 -11.77 -3.95
N ASP A 49 5.59 -11.06 -3.33
CA ASP A 49 5.26 -11.21 -1.90
C ASP A 49 6.41 -10.87 -0.95
N TYR A 50 7.26 -9.92 -1.36
CA TYR A 50 8.30 -9.43 -0.48
C TYR A 50 7.74 -8.58 0.65
N GLY A 51 6.60 -7.96 0.41
CA GLY A 51 5.88 -7.16 1.39
C GLY A 51 4.60 -6.63 0.77
N ILE A 52 3.88 -5.84 1.54
CA ILE A 52 2.70 -5.13 1.08
C ILE A 52 3.03 -3.65 0.99
N ALA A 53 2.18 -2.86 0.36
CA ALA A 53 2.50 -1.45 0.16
C ALA A 53 1.25 -0.58 0.20
N ILE A 54 1.43 0.64 0.67
CA ILE A 54 0.45 1.71 0.51
C ILE A 54 1.02 2.63 -0.55
N MET A 55 0.28 2.85 -1.62
CA MET A 55 0.79 3.60 -2.76
C MET A 55 -0.35 4.24 -3.53
N PRO A 56 -0.08 5.28 -4.32
CA PRO A 56 -1.08 5.81 -5.22
C PRO A 56 -1.32 4.83 -6.37
N ARG A 57 -2.46 4.98 -7.01
CA ARG A 57 -2.76 4.17 -8.18
C ARG A 57 -1.88 4.61 -9.34
N ILE A 58 -1.26 3.63 -10.00
CA ILE A 58 -0.54 3.86 -11.24
C ILE A 58 -1.06 2.88 -12.28
N THR A 59 -1.04 3.31 -13.53
CA THR A 59 -1.54 2.49 -14.63
C THR A 59 -0.77 1.18 -14.75
N ALA A 60 0.53 1.23 -14.47
CA ALA A 60 1.40 0.07 -14.60
C ALA A 60 1.02 -1.08 -13.65
N LEU A 61 0.20 -0.83 -12.62
CA LEU A 61 -0.19 -1.89 -11.68
C LEU A 61 -0.89 -3.06 -12.40
N SER A 62 -1.54 -2.80 -13.52
CA SER A 62 -2.21 -3.86 -14.26
C SER A 62 -1.24 -4.88 -14.83
N TYR A 63 0.04 -4.55 -14.92
CA TYR A 63 1.06 -5.47 -15.43
C TYR A 63 1.72 -6.30 -14.33
N TYR A 64 1.34 -6.08 -13.09
CA TYR A 64 1.96 -6.78 -11.96
C TYR A 64 0.97 -7.73 -11.30
N ASN A 65 1.50 -8.76 -10.67
CA ASN A 65 0.69 -9.75 -9.96
C ASN A 65 0.31 -9.21 -8.58
N VAL A 66 -0.50 -8.16 -8.57
CA VAL A 66 -0.92 -7.51 -7.32
C VAL A 66 -2.42 -7.41 -7.25
N HIS A 67 -2.93 -7.46 -6.03
CA HIS A 67 -4.32 -7.21 -5.70
C HIS A 67 -4.36 -5.90 -4.95
N ILE A 68 -5.21 -4.97 -5.35
CA ILE A 68 -5.26 -3.66 -4.73
C ILE A 68 -6.63 -3.36 -4.16
N LEU A 69 -6.63 -2.67 -3.02
CA LEU A 69 -7.83 -2.17 -2.39
C LEU A 69 -7.72 -0.66 -2.25
N LYS A 70 -8.79 0.02 -2.58
CA LYS A 70 -8.86 1.46 -2.43
C LYS A 70 -9.14 1.80 -0.98
N ILE A 71 -8.33 2.69 -0.42
CA ILE A 71 -8.49 3.18 0.93
C ILE A 71 -8.79 4.66 0.85
N LYS A 72 -9.95 5.06 1.36
CA LYS A 72 -10.31 6.47 1.39
C LYS A 72 -9.67 7.11 2.62
N THR A 73 -9.03 8.26 2.41
CA THR A 73 -8.41 9.01 3.49
C THR A 73 -9.00 10.42 3.55
N THR A 74 -8.72 11.12 4.65
CA THR A 74 -9.13 12.52 4.78
C THR A 74 -8.10 13.48 4.21
N ILE A 75 -6.96 12.97 3.75
CA ILE A 75 -5.84 13.77 3.23
C ILE A 75 -5.81 13.67 1.71
N PRO A 76 -5.63 14.78 0.98
CA PRO A 76 -5.43 14.69 -0.47
C PRO A 76 -4.09 14.04 -0.84
N PRO A 77 -4.02 13.23 -1.91
CA PRO A 77 -5.18 12.74 -2.63
C PRO A 77 -6.04 11.86 -1.72
N ARG A 78 -7.34 11.87 -1.95
CA ARG A 78 -8.26 11.21 -1.03
C ARG A 78 -8.18 9.70 -1.01
N TYR A 79 -7.60 9.13 -2.04
CA TYR A 79 -7.54 7.68 -2.18
C TYR A 79 -6.12 7.23 -2.31
N ILE A 80 -5.80 6.20 -1.58
CA ILE A 80 -4.56 5.45 -1.70
C ILE A 80 -4.95 3.99 -1.85
N TYR A 81 -3.99 3.16 -2.13
CA TYR A 81 -4.26 1.75 -2.39
C TYR A 81 -3.36 0.89 -1.54
N LEU A 82 -3.95 -0.15 -0.94
CA LEU A 82 -3.19 -1.21 -0.30
C LEU A 82 -2.94 -2.27 -1.35
N ALA A 83 -1.69 -2.55 -1.64
CA ALA A 83 -1.28 -3.52 -2.64
C ALA A 83 -0.68 -4.74 -1.96
N THR A 84 -1.15 -5.92 -2.35
CA THR A 84 -0.62 -7.19 -1.87
C THR A 84 -0.45 -8.12 -3.07
N MET A 85 0.31 -9.19 -2.90
CA MET A 85 0.42 -10.20 -3.93
C MET A 85 -0.98 -10.77 -4.23
N LYS A 86 -1.25 -11.04 -5.50
CA LYS A 86 -2.61 -11.34 -5.96
C LYS A 86 -3.28 -12.51 -5.24
N ASP A 87 -2.51 -13.53 -4.91
CA ASP A 87 -3.06 -14.73 -4.28
C ASP A 87 -3.10 -14.63 -2.76
N LYS A 88 -2.64 -13.51 -2.20
CA LYS A 88 -2.59 -13.33 -0.76
C LYS A 88 -3.90 -12.75 -0.26
N GLY A 89 -4.38 -13.26 0.87
CA GLY A 89 -5.57 -12.71 1.49
C GLY A 89 -5.33 -11.30 2.00
N LEU A 90 -6.36 -10.46 1.94
CA LEU A 90 -6.25 -9.07 2.36
C LEU A 90 -6.72 -8.82 3.78
N SER A 91 -7.55 -9.71 4.32
CA SER A 91 -8.23 -9.45 5.59
C SER A 91 -7.31 -9.07 6.74
N PRO A 92 -6.20 -9.78 6.97
CA PRO A 92 -5.34 -9.40 8.10
C PRO A 92 -4.68 -8.04 7.91
N ALA A 93 -4.30 -7.70 6.67
CA ALA A 93 -3.71 -6.40 6.39
C ALA A 93 -4.72 -5.28 6.60
N LEU A 94 -5.99 -5.53 6.27
CA LEU A 94 -7.04 -4.53 6.41
C LEU A 94 -7.31 -4.18 7.86
N GLU A 95 -7.09 -5.10 8.78
CA GLU A 95 -7.31 -4.83 10.19
C GLU A 95 -6.43 -3.70 10.71
N SER A 96 -5.32 -3.44 10.03
CA SER A 96 -4.42 -2.35 10.40
C SER A 96 -5.02 -0.99 10.12
N PHE A 97 -6.03 -0.90 9.25
CA PHE A 97 -6.56 0.39 8.81
C PHE A 97 -7.98 0.57 9.31
N LYS A 98 -8.11 0.78 10.61
CA LYS A 98 -9.40 1.04 11.23
C LYS A 98 -9.86 2.45 10.90
N ASN A 99 -11.16 2.64 10.86
CA ASN A 99 -11.77 3.96 10.62
C ASN A 99 -11.51 4.50 9.22
N VAL A 100 -11.15 3.63 8.27
CA VAL A 100 -10.95 4.01 6.88
C VAL A 100 -11.95 3.22 6.04
N VAL A 101 -12.58 3.92 5.09
CA VAL A 101 -13.48 3.25 4.14
C VAL A 101 -12.65 2.51 3.12
N ILE A 102 -12.91 1.22 2.98
CA ILE A 102 -12.12 0.36 2.10
C ILE A 102 -13.04 -0.17 1.01
N HIS A 103 -12.60 -0.02 -0.24
CA HIS A 103 -13.32 -0.50 -1.40
C HIS A 103 -12.45 -1.44 -2.22
N ASP A 104 -13.04 -2.51 -2.69
CA ASP A 104 -12.34 -3.43 -3.57
C ASP A 104 -12.08 -2.76 -4.91
N SER A 105 -10.82 -2.71 -5.30
CA SER A 105 -10.39 -2.03 -6.51
C SER A 105 -9.85 -2.99 -7.56
N GLN A 106 -10.22 -4.25 -7.50
CA GLN A 106 -9.74 -5.25 -8.46
C GLN A 106 -10.02 -4.88 -9.90
N LYS A 107 -11.07 -4.11 -10.15
CA LYS A 107 -11.46 -3.76 -11.50
C LYS A 107 -10.65 -2.63 -12.09
N ILE A 108 -9.67 -2.13 -11.38
CA ILE A 108 -8.80 -1.08 -11.88
C ILE A 108 -7.95 -1.58 -13.04
N CYS A 109 -7.63 -2.83 -13.06
CA CYS A 109 -6.78 -3.41 -14.10
C CYS A 109 -7.55 -3.73 -15.36
#